data_c0800f874d10a6ead2e68b5839e7413f
#
_entry.id   c0800f874d10a6ead2e68b5839e7413f
#
_cell.length_a   1.000
_cell.length_b   1.000
_cell.length_c   1.000
_cell.angle_alpha   90.00
_cell.angle_beta   90.00
_cell.angle_gamma   90.00
#
_symmetry.space_group_name_H-M   'P 1'
#
loop_
_entity.id
_entity.type
_entity.pdbx_description
1 polymer ?
#
loop_
_entity_poly.entity_id
_entity_poly.type
_entity_poly.pdbx_seq_one_letter_code
_entity_poly.pdbx_strand_id
1 'polypeptide(L)'
;MKTQYILMADIIDSREKDELILMWQFKELVHDINYKYSNKISSPLTITLGDEFQGIISEFENLLKIIFFIEEQIIKKGSFFKLRYAISESDIDHINLNTYASYGMLSEGLIKTREALNHSKKNKSRFNFLLKNMDEKKALKLELLFSCYQAKIDSWDRKDKDIIKEYLDNNRDYKGIASVLNMYDSTIWKKLNRLDIETYINIKRLIELDFY
;
A
#
# COMPACT_ATOMS: atom_id res chain seq x y z
N MET A 1 18.45 -19.90 -5.53
CA MET A 1 17.91 -18.54 -5.66
C MET A 1 16.84 -18.35 -4.59
N LYS A 2 16.79 -17.22 -3.91
CA LYS A 2 15.72 -16.94 -2.94
C LYS A 2 14.65 -16.15 -3.69
N THR A 3 13.41 -16.61 -3.65
CA THR A 3 12.27 -15.89 -4.20
C THR A 3 12.14 -14.53 -3.55
N GLN A 4 11.97 -13.48 -4.35
CA GLN A 4 11.77 -12.11 -3.93
C GLN A 4 10.55 -11.50 -4.63
N TYR A 5 10.10 -10.38 -4.12
CA TYR A 5 8.87 -9.75 -4.61
C TYR A 5 9.17 -8.36 -5.14
N ILE A 6 8.83 -8.13 -6.39
CA ILE A 6 8.89 -6.82 -7.02
C ILE A 6 7.60 -6.08 -6.68
N LEU A 7 7.73 -4.89 -6.12
CA LEU A 7 6.63 -3.97 -5.88
C LEU A 7 6.79 -2.75 -6.78
N MET A 8 5.80 -2.52 -7.62
CA MET A 8 5.64 -1.29 -8.39
C MET A 8 4.30 -0.65 -8.05
N ALA A 9 4.27 0.68 -8.00
CA ALA A 9 3.03 1.41 -7.86
C ALA A 9 3.09 2.75 -8.59
N ASP A 10 1.94 3.18 -9.14
CA ASP A 10 1.75 4.47 -9.78
C ASP A 10 0.61 5.27 -9.13
N ILE A 11 0.68 6.59 -9.24
CA ILE A 11 -0.38 7.48 -8.77
C ILE A 11 -1.52 7.47 -9.79
N ILE A 12 -2.75 7.21 -9.30
CA ILE A 12 -3.96 7.27 -10.11
C ILE A 12 -4.31 8.74 -10.39
N ASP A 13 -4.54 9.06 -11.67
CA ASP A 13 -4.94 10.38 -12.15
C ASP A 13 -3.97 11.50 -11.73
N SER A 14 -2.66 11.21 -11.82
CA SER A 14 -1.58 12.13 -11.40
C SER A 14 -1.64 13.48 -12.12
N ARG A 15 -2.05 13.51 -13.40
CA ARG A 15 -2.07 14.70 -14.26
C ARG A 15 -3.18 15.71 -13.92
N GLU A 16 -4.16 15.32 -13.12
CA GLU A 16 -5.31 16.17 -12.75
C GLU A 16 -5.09 16.92 -11.42
N LYS A 17 -3.92 16.82 -10.82
CA LYS A 17 -3.63 17.29 -9.46
C LYS A 17 -2.55 18.35 -9.43
N ASP A 18 -2.50 19.11 -8.34
CA ASP A 18 -1.40 20.03 -8.06
C ASP A 18 -0.07 19.24 -7.98
N GLU A 19 0.74 19.38 -9.01
CA GLU A 19 1.95 18.58 -9.23
C GLU A 19 2.97 18.75 -8.10
N LEU A 20 3.14 19.95 -7.59
CA LEU A 20 4.15 20.23 -6.54
C LEU A 20 3.80 19.57 -5.21
N ILE A 21 2.55 19.72 -4.76
CA ILE A 21 2.06 19.12 -3.51
C ILE A 21 2.07 17.60 -3.62
N LEU A 22 1.57 17.07 -4.74
CA LEU A 22 1.54 15.64 -5.01
C LEU A 22 2.94 15.02 -4.94
N MET A 23 3.90 15.62 -5.64
CA MET A 23 5.27 15.12 -5.72
C MET A 23 5.97 15.17 -4.37
N TRP A 24 5.72 16.23 -3.57
CA TRP A 24 6.27 16.32 -2.23
C TRP A 24 5.73 15.21 -1.33
N GLN A 25 4.40 15.02 -1.29
CA GLN A 25 3.76 13.96 -0.50
C GLN A 25 4.22 12.57 -0.93
N PHE A 26 4.39 12.34 -2.23
CA PHE A 26 4.83 11.06 -2.77
C PHE A 26 6.30 10.76 -2.41
N LYS A 27 7.18 11.75 -2.50
CA LYS A 27 8.59 11.61 -2.07
C LYS A 27 8.71 11.32 -0.58
N GLU A 28 7.94 12.04 0.25
CA GLU A 28 7.89 11.81 1.68
C GLU A 28 7.41 10.39 2.01
N LEU A 29 6.36 9.91 1.35
CA LEU A 29 5.85 8.56 1.52
C LEU A 29 6.94 7.50 1.21
N VAL A 30 7.61 7.61 0.07
CA VAL A 30 8.66 6.68 -0.35
C VAL A 30 9.84 6.72 0.63
N HIS A 31 10.22 7.90 1.11
CA HIS A 31 11.25 8.06 2.13
C HIS A 31 10.88 7.34 3.43
N ASP A 32 9.67 7.55 3.94
CA ASP A 32 9.18 6.93 5.19
C ASP A 32 9.17 5.40 5.11
N ILE A 33 8.78 4.84 3.95
CA ILE A 33 8.77 3.40 3.72
C ILE A 33 10.21 2.85 3.75
N ASN A 34 11.11 3.45 2.99
CA ASN A 34 12.50 3.03 2.94
C ASN A 34 13.19 3.11 4.30
N TYR A 35 12.89 4.14 5.08
CA TYR A 35 13.40 4.29 6.44
C TYR A 35 12.86 3.21 7.37
N LYS A 36 11.53 3.04 7.43
CA LYS A 36 10.86 2.13 8.36
C LYS A 36 11.15 0.65 8.07
N TYR A 37 11.24 0.29 6.80
CA TYR A 37 11.39 -1.10 6.35
C TYR A 37 12.77 -1.40 5.74
N SER A 38 13.80 -0.61 6.06
CA SER A 38 15.15 -0.73 5.49
C SER A 38 15.73 -2.15 5.56
N ASN A 39 15.46 -2.89 6.63
CA ASN A 39 15.94 -4.27 6.84
C ASN A 39 15.03 -5.35 6.21
N LYS A 40 13.92 -4.97 5.57
CA LYS A 40 12.93 -5.84 4.91
C LYS A 40 12.90 -5.66 3.39
N ILE A 41 13.54 -4.61 2.92
CA ILE A 41 13.62 -4.22 1.52
C ILE A 41 14.99 -4.63 1.00
N SER A 42 15.02 -5.48 -0.03
CA SER A 42 16.26 -5.93 -0.68
C SER A 42 16.82 -4.89 -1.65
N SER A 43 15.94 -4.13 -2.32
CA SER A 43 16.31 -2.96 -3.12
C SER A 43 15.35 -1.82 -2.79
N PRO A 44 15.86 -0.63 -2.41
CA PRO A 44 15.03 0.49 -1.98
C PRO A 44 13.95 0.86 -2.99
N LEU A 45 12.78 1.28 -2.47
CA LEU A 45 11.76 1.89 -3.30
C LEU A 45 12.34 3.16 -3.93
N THR A 46 12.39 3.21 -5.25
CA THR A 46 12.95 4.31 -6.01
C THR A 46 11.89 4.90 -6.91
N ILE A 47 11.73 6.22 -6.86
CA ILE A 47 10.80 6.93 -7.73
C ILE A 47 11.34 6.91 -9.16
N THR A 48 10.51 6.45 -10.08
CA THR A 48 10.71 6.43 -11.51
C THR A 48 9.66 7.31 -12.18
N LEU A 49 9.90 7.88 -13.32
CA LEU A 49 8.92 8.64 -14.10
C LEU A 49 8.10 9.71 -13.32
N GLY A 50 8.55 10.08 -12.10
CA GLY A 50 7.91 11.10 -11.28
C GLY A 50 6.76 10.62 -10.39
N ASP A 51 5.78 9.92 -10.94
CA ASP A 51 4.55 9.46 -10.27
C ASP A 51 4.49 7.95 -10.00
N GLU A 52 5.61 7.26 -10.20
CA GLU A 52 5.74 5.82 -10.03
C GLU A 52 6.94 5.50 -9.14
N PHE A 53 6.85 4.46 -8.33
CA PHE A 53 8.01 3.86 -7.67
C PHE A 53 8.12 2.37 -7.94
N GLN A 54 9.32 1.84 -7.79
CA GLN A 54 9.60 0.41 -7.80
C GLN A 54 10.63 0.04 -6.74
N GLY A 55 10.55 -1.19 -6.25
CA GLY A 55 11.51 -1.77 -5.30
C GLY A 55 11.39 -3.28 -5.20
N ILE A 56 12.29 -3.89 -4.43
CA ILE A 56 12.34 -5.35 -4.23
C ILE A 56 12.28 -5.66 -2.76
N ILE A 57 11.35 -6.51 -2.37
CA ILE A 57 11.09 -6.90 -1.00
C ILE A 57 11.47 -8.38 -0.81
N SER A 58 12.07 -8.69 0.34
CA SER A 58 12.66 -10.02 0.61
C SER A 58 11.64 -11.14 0.79
N GLU A 59 10.45 -10.83 1.33
CA GLU A 59 9.45 -11.80 1.76
C GLU A 59 8.04 -11.29 1.53
N PHE A 60 7.09 -12.21 1.26
CA PHE A 60 5.70 -11.86 0.96
C PHE A 60 4.99 -11.19 2.14
N GLU A 61 5.22 -11.67 3.35
CA GLU A 61 4.72 -11.05 4.57
C GLU A 61 5.14 -9.58 4.70
N ASN A 62 6.43 -9.29 4.43
CA ASN A 62 6.95 -7.93 4.48
C ASN A 62 6.35 -7.04 3.38
N LEU A 63 6.12 -7.60 2.20
CA LEU A 63 5.43 -6.92 1.10
C LEU A 63 4.02 -6.48 1.52
N LEU A 64 3.23 -7.37 2.11
CA LEU A 64 1.88 -7.06 2.56
C LEU A 64 1.88 -6.00 3.67
N LYS A 65 2.79 -6.10 4.63
CA LYS A 65 2.99 -5.07 5.68
C LYS A 65 3.32 -3.70 5.09
N ILE A 66 4.16 -3.67 4.07
CA ILE A 66 4.53 -2.42 3.37
C ILE A 66 3.30 -1.84 2.65
N ILE A 67 2.51 -2.65 1.93
CA ILE A 67 1.29 -2.19 1.26
C ILE A 67 0.29 -1.60 2.26
N PHE A 68 0.03 -2.28 3.37
CA PHE A 68 -0.85 -1.76 4.42
C PHE A 68 -0.32 -0.45 5.00
N PHE A 69 0.98 -0.37 5.27
CA PHE A 69 1.59 0.86 5.75
C PHE A 69 1.42 2.01 4.76
N ILE A 70 1.66 1.78 3.47
CA ILE A 70 1.49 2.78 2.40
C ILE A 70 0.07 3.33 2.41
N GLU A 71 -0.94 2.46 2.31
CA GLU A 71 -2.35 2.86 2.27
C GLU A 71 -2.76 3.60 3.55
N GLU A 72 -2.33 3.13 4.72
CA GLU A 72 -2.58 3.82 5.98
C GLU A 72 -1.93 5.21 6.03
N GLN A 73 -0.68 5.37 5.55
CA GLN A 73 -0.03 6.68 5.54
C GLN A 73 -0.74 7.66 4.59
N ILE A 74 -1.17 7.19 3.41
CA ILE A 74 -1.95 8.00 2.46
C ILE A 74 -3.22 8.54 3.13
N ILE A 75 -3.95 7.69 3.85
CA ILE A 75 -5.18 8.06 4.54
C ILE A 75 -4.90 8.99 5.72
N LYS A 76 -3.98 8.63 6.62
CA LYS A 76 -3.65 9.36 7.85
C LYS A 76 -3.09 10.75 7.58
N LYS A 77 -2.28 10.90 6.53
CA LYS A 77 -1.75 12.20 6.09
C LYS A 77 -2.77 13.00 5.30
N GLY A 78 -3.89 12.39 4.89
CA GLY A 78 -4.89 13.00 4.04
C GLY A 78 -4.35 13.35 2.67
N SER A 79 -3.49 12.50 2.13
CA SER A 79 -2.87 12.70 0.81
C SER A 79 -3.92 12.77 -0.30
N PHE A 80 -3.58 13.50 -1.37
CA PHE A 80 -4.50 13.79 -2.47
C PHE A 80 -4.52 12.71 -3.56
N PHE A 81 -3.85 11.57 -3.35
CA PHE A 81 -3.70 10.53 -4.35
C PHE A 81 -4.08 9.15 -3.79
N LYS A 82 -4.33 8.24 -4.71
CA LYS A 82 -4.40 6.80 -4.50
C LYS A 82 -3.34 6.14 -5.35
N LEU A 83 -2.87 4.97 -4.94
CA LEU A 83 -1.91 4.20 -5.71
C LEU A 83 -2.57 2.99 -6.35
N ARG A 84 -2.05 2.62 -7.50
CA ARG A 84 -2.27 1.34 -8.17
C ARG A 84 -1.00 0.53 -8.05
N TYR A 85 -1.13 -0.77 -7.80
CA TYR A 85 -0.03 -1.67 -7.52
C TYR A 85 0.06 -2.79 -8.53
N ALA A 86 1.28 -3.15 -8.89
CA ALA A 86 1.61 -4.42 -9.51
C ALA A 86 2.68 -5.10 -8.68
N ILE A 87 2.41 -6.33 -8.32
CA ILE A 87 3.26 -7.16 -7.48
C ILE A 87 3.58 -8.44 -8.23
N SER A 88 4.85 -8.78 -8.36
CA SER A 88 5.26 -10.05 -8.95
C SER A 88 6.28 -10.77 -8.10
N GLU A 89 6.21 -12.07 -8.18
CA GLU A 89 7.22 -12.97 -7.65
C GLU A 89 8.32 -13.17 -8.69
N SER A 90 9.59 -13.04 -8.27
CA SER A 90 10.73 -13.17 -9.17
C SER A 90 11.93 -13.80 -8.46
N ASP A 91 12.62 -14.66 -9.18
CA ASP A 91 13.91 -15.20 -8.76
C ASP A 91 15.00 -14.20 -9.19
N ILE A 92 15.44 -13.38 -8.24
CA ILE A 92 16.45 -12.35 -8.49
C ILE A 92 17.78 -12.78 -7.87
N ASP A 93 18.85 -12.72 -8.63
CA ASP A 93 20.20 -13.00 -8.12
C ASP A 93 20.67 -11.92 -7.15
N HIS A 94 21.07 -12.33 -5.95
CA HIS A 94 21.54 -11.44 -4.88
C HIS A 94 22.73 -10.55 -5.25
N ILE A 95 23.50 -10.93 -6.28
CA ILE A 95 24.72 -10.23 -6.69
C ILE A 95 24.40 -8.81 -7.20
N ASN A 96 23.20 -8.60 -7.72
CA ASN A 96 22.77 -7.32 -8.30
C ASN A 96 22.03 -6.40 -7.34
N LEU A 97 21.70 -6.87 -6.13
CA LEU A 97 20.86 -6.14 -5.17
C LEU A 97 21.63 -5.19 -4.24
N ASN A 98 22.93 -5.46 -4.01
CA ASN A 98 23.69 -4.79 -2.94
C ASN A 98 24.17 -3.38 -3.27
N THR A 99 23.95 -2.85 -4.47
CA THR A 99 24.61 -1.61 -4.88
C THR A 99 23.71 -0.54 -5.49
N TYR A 100 22.53 -0.87 -6.02
CA TYR A 100 21.72 0.14 -6.71
C TYR A 100 20.21 -0.11 -6.59
N ALA A 101 19.44 0.97 -6.72
CA ALA A 101 18.02 0.94 -6.94
C ALA A 101 17.67 -0.05 -8.08
N SER A 102 16.57 -0.78 -7.95
CA SER A 102 16.05 -1.70 -8.98
C SER A 102 15.81 -1.02 -10.34
N TYR A 103 15.82 0.30 -10.35
CA TYR A 103 15.78 1.14 -11.55
C TYR A 103 17.08 0.97 -12.34
N GLY A 104 16.94 0.54 -13.58
CA GLY A 104 18.07 0.21 -14.47
C GLY A 104 18.44 -1.26 -14.54
N MET A 105 17.85 -2.12 -13.71
CA MET A 105 17.95 -3.56 -13.86
C MET A 105 17.02 -4.06 -14.97
N LEU A 106 17.58 -4.69 -15.99
CA LEU A 106 16.81 -5.39 -17.04
C LEU A 106 16.58 -6.84 -16.59
N SER A 107 15.65 -7.07 -15.68
CA SER A 107 15.18 -8.41 -15.36
C SER A 107 13.81 -8.68 -15.98
N GLU A 108 13.58 -9.90 -16.44
CA GLU A 108 12.29 -10.32 -16.99
C GLU A 108 11.13 -10.05 -15.99
N GLY A 109 11.40 -10.22 -14.69
CA GLY A 109 10.43 -9.93 -13.63
C GLY A 109 10.04 -8.46 -13.58
N LEU A 110 10.99 -7.53 -13.68
CA LEU A 110 10.72 -6.09 -13.69
C LEU A 110 9.91 -5.67 -14.91
N ILE A 111 10.25 -6.23 -16.09
CA ILE A 111 9.51 -5.95 -17.34
C ILE A 111 8.06 -6.42 -17.20
N LYS A 112 7.84 -7.67 -16.79
CA LYS A 112 6.48 -8.23 -16.59
C LYS A 112 5.66 -7.46 -15.56
N THR A 113 6.30 -7.03 -14.48
CA THR A 113 5.60 -6.24 -13.44
C THR A 113 5.18 -4.88 -13.98
N ARG A 114 6.03 -4.23 -14.76
CA ARG A 114 5.71 -2.96 -15.41
C ARG A 114 4.58 -3.09 -16.43
N GLU A 115 4.62 -4.14 -17.24
CA GLU A 115 3.53 -4.44 -18.18
C GLU A 115 2.21 -4.65 -17.44
N ALA A 116 2.22 -5.41 -16.34
CA ALA A 116 1.05 -5.63 -15.51
C ALA A 116 0.53 -4.32 -14.88
N LEU A 117 1.42 -3.44 -14.40
CA LEU A 117 1.03 -2.13 -13.89
C LEU A 117 0.33 -1.30 -14.98
N ASN A 118 0.86 -1.30 -16.20
CA ASN A 118 0.27 -0.58 -17.33
C ASN A 118 -1.09 -1.16 -17.74
N HIS A 119 -1.24 -2.48 -17.78
CA HIS A 119 -2.51 -3.14 -18.10
C HIS A 119 -3.57 -2.89 -17.02
N SER A 120 -3.19 -2.81 -15.76
CA SER A 120 -4.11 -2.58 -14.63
C SER A 120 -4.75 -1.19 -14.64
N LYS A 121 -4.27 -0.25 -15.47
CA LYS A 121 -4.89 1.07 -15.66
C LYS A 121 -6.35 0.99 -16.16
N LYS A 122 -6.73 -0.13 -16.75
CA LYS A 122 -8.11 -0.41 -17.22
C LYS A 122 -8.95 -1.20 -16.22
N ASN A 123 -8.35 -1.68 -15.12
CA ASN A 123 -9.00 -2.53 -14.15
C ASN A 123 -9.63 -1.71 -13.02
N LYS A 124 -10.70 -2.25 -12.40
CA LYS A 124 -11.29 -1.68 -11.19
C LYS A 124 -10.45 -1.94 -9.95
N SER A 125 -9.70 -3.06 -9.92
CA SER A 125 -8.81 -3.39 -8.81
C SER A 125 -7.54 -2.56 -8.90
N ARG A 126 -7.14 -1.95 -7.77
CA ARG A 126 -5.88 -1.23 -7.61
C ARG A 126 -4.72 -2.17 -7.27
N PHE A 127 -5.00 -3.41 -6.88
CA PHE A 127 -4.01 -4.41 -6.48
C PHE A 127 -3.96 -5.53 -7.50
N ASN A 128 -2.80 -5.72 -8.12
CA ASN A 128 -2.58 -6.74 -9.14
C ASN A 128 -1.42 -7.65 -8.74
N PHE A 129 -1.73 -8.91 -8.45
CA PHE A 129 -0.78 -9.92 -7.97
C PHE A 129 -0.43 -10.92 -9.08
N LEU A 130 0.86 -11.09 -9.38
CA LEU A 130 1.40 -12.05 -10.35
C LEU A 130 2.30 -13.05 -9.59
N LEU A 131 1.68 -13.95 -8.82
CA LEU A 131 2.34 -14.89 -7.92
C LEU A 131 2.36 -16.28 -8.54
N LYS A 132 3.47 -16.65 -9.17
CA LYS A 132 3.60 -17.89 -9.94
C LYS A 132 3.58 -19.16 -9.10
N ASN A 133 4.13 -19.10 -7.87
CA ASN A 133 4.27 -20.24 -7.00
C ASN A 133 3.14 -20.36 -5.97
N MET A 134 2.16 -19.46 -6.03
CA MET A 134 0.98 -19.52 -5.16
C MET A 134 -0.09 -20.43 -5.76
N ASP A 135 -0.66 -21.30 -4.93
CA ASP A 135 -1.82 -22.11 -5.30
C ASP A 135 -2.98 -21.24 -5.80
N GLU A 136 -3.69 -21.69 -6.85
CA GLU A 136 -4.74 -20.91 -7.50
C GLU A 136 -5.87 -20.50 -6.54
N LYS A 137 -6.27 -21.36 -5.59
CA LYS A 137 -7.30 -21.03 -4.61
C LYS A 137 -6.80 -19.97 -3.64
N LYS A 138 -5.52 -20.06 -3.24
CA LYS A 138 -4.88 -19.09 -2.36
C LYS A 138 -4.72 -17.75 -3.06
N ALA A 139 -4.34 -17.73 -4.33
CA ALA A 139 -4.25 -16.54 -5.15
C ALA A 139 -5.63 -15.86 -5.31
N LEU A 140 -6.67 -16.62 -5.65
CA LEU A 140 -8.03 -16.10 -5.73
C LEU A 140 -8.52 -15.54 -4.38
N LYS A 141 -8.22 -16.22 -3.26
CA LYS A 141 -8.55 -15.73 -1.92
C LYS A 141 -7.88 -14.38 -1.62
N LEU A 142 -6.61 -14.25 -1.98
CA LEU A 142 -5.86 -12.99 -1.85
C LEU A 142 -6.53 -11.85 -2.64
N GLU A 143 -6.86 -12.10 -3.90
CA GLU A 143 -7.55 -11.11 -4.75
C GLU A 143 -8.90 -10.69 -4.17
N LEU A 144 -9.72 -11.63 -3.69
CA LEU A 144 -11.01 -11.34 -3.07
C LEU A 144 -10.85 -10.52 -1.79
N LEU A 145 -9.90 -10.89 -0.92
CA LEU A 145 -9.62 -10.16 0.31
C LEU A 145 -9.13 -8.74 0.02
N PHE A 146 -8.24 -8.56 -0.98
CA PHE A 146 -7.79 -7.25 -1.39
C PHE A 146 -8.88 -6.42 -2.09
N SER A 147 -9.83 -7.07 -2.76
CA SER A 147 -11.03 -6.38 -3.28
C SER A 147 -11.89 -5.82 -2.14
N CYS A 148 -12.13 -6.61 -1.08
CA CYS A 148 -12.83 -6.15 0.12
C CYS A 148 -12.05 -5.03 0.85
N TYR A 149 -10.74 -5.22 0.99
CA TYR A 149 -9.83 -4.21 1.56
C TYR A 149 -9.92 -2.88 0.81
N GLN A 150 -9.78 -2.93 -0.52
CA GLN A 150 -9.90 -1.76 -1.38
C GLN A 150 -11.25 -1.07 -1.22
N ALA A 151 -12.36 -1.82 -1.29
CA ALA A 151 -13.70 -1.26 -1.14
C ALA A 151 -13.86 -0.50 0.18
N LYS A 152 -13.24 -1.02 1.27
CA LYS A 152 -13.28 -0.40 2.58
C LYS A 152 -12.47 0.89 2.63
N ILE A 153 -11.19 0.87 2.26
CA ILE A 153 -10.34 2.07 2.31
C ILE A 153 -10.79 3.15 1.32
N ASP A 154 -11.31 2.75 0.16
CA ASP A 154 -11.81 3.69 -0.84
C ASP A 154 -13.13 4.37 -0.44
N SER A 155 -13.85 3.80 0.54
CA SER A 155 -15.06 4.40 1.11
C SER A 155 -14.78 5.53 2.11
N TRP A 156 -13.55 5.67 2.59
CA TRP A 156 -13.17 6.68 3.58
C TRP A 156 -12.92 8.04 2.95
N ASP A 157 -13.47 9.07 3.59
CA ASP A 157 -13.28 10.45 3.15
C ASP A 157 -12.05 11.06 3.85
N ARG A 158 -11.26 11.82 3.13
CA ARG A 158 -10.10 12.55 3.64
C ARG A 158 -10.40 13.45 4.85
N LYS A 159 -11.61 13.99 4.93
CA LYS A 159 -12.04 14.82 6.06
C LYS A 159 -12.08 14.06 7.39
N ASP A 160 -12.08 12.72 7.35
CA ASP A 160 -12.11 11.88 8.54
C ASP A 160 -10.70 11.36 8.93
N LYS A 161 -9.65 11.80 8.25
CA LYS A 161 -8.25 11.36 8.45
C LYS A 161 -7.80 11.39 9.92
N ASP A 162 -8.15 12.46 10.64
CA ASP A 162 -7.72 12.64 12.04
C ASP A 162 -8.40 11.63 12.96
N ILE A 163 -9.67 11.30 12.71
CA ILE A 163 -10.40 10.26 13.43
C ILE A 163 -9.80 8.88 13.14
N ILE A 164 -9.53 8.58 11.86
CA ILE A 164 -8.93 7.32 11.43
C ILE A 164 -7.53 7.18 12.05
N LYS A 165 -6.74 8.25 12.03
CA LYS A 165 -5.40 8.28 12.63
C LYS A 165 -5.44 7.98 14.13
N GLU A 166 -6.29 8.70 14.88
CA GLU A 166 -6.40 8.50 16.33
C GLU A 166 -6.87 7.09 16.68
N TYR A 167 -7.75 6.51 15.86
CA TYR A 167 -8.21 5.14 16.06
C TYR A 167 -7.09 4.12 15.78
N LEU A 168 -6.43 4.20 14.62
CA LEU A 168 -5.45 3.20 14.18
C LEU A 168 -4.10 3.29 14.92
N ASP A 169 -3.61 4.50 15.23
CA ASP A 169 -2.30 4.68 15.84
C ASP A 169 -2.34 4.59 17.38
N ASN A 170 -3.42 5.05 17.98
CA ASN A 170 -3.52 5.21 19.42
C ASN A 170 -4.53 4.26 20.08
N ASN A 171 -5.23 3.45 19.28
CA ASN A 171 -6.28 2.52 19.74
C ASN A 171 -7.28 3.18 20.71
N ARG A 172 -7.65 4.44 20.42
CA ARG A 172 -8.57 5.22 21.25
C ARG A 172 -10.01 4.87 20.95
N ASP A 173 -10.80 4.77 22.01
CA ASP A 173 -12.24 4.70 21.88
C ASP A 173 -12.84 6.06 21.42
N TYR A 174 -14.14 6.09 21.14
CA TYR A 174 -14.81 7.30 20.65
C TYR A 174 -14.71 8.49 21.63
N LYS A 175 -14.65 8.25 22.96
CA LYS A 175 -14.50 9.31 23.96
C LYS A 175 -13.09 9.89 23.97
N GLY A 176 -12.07 9.02 23.89
CA GLY A 176 -10.69 9.44 23.78
C GLY A 176 -10.42 10.26 22.52
N ILE A 177 -10.98 9.84 21.37
CA ILE A 177 -10.90 10.59 20.11
C ILE A 177 -11.61 11.93 20.22
N ALA A 178 -12.83 11.95 20.78
CA ALA A 178 -13.62 13.16 20.97
C ALA A 178 -12.87 14.20 21.84
N SER A 179 -12.24 13.75 22.92
CA SER A 179 -11.42 14.59 23.78
C SER A 179 -10.22 15.20 23.03
N VAL A 180 -9.47 14.40 22.28
CA VAL A 180 -8.28 14.86 21.52
C VAL A 180 -8.64 15.82 20.40
N LEU A 181 -9.72 15.53 19.67
CA LEU A 181 -10.16 16.34 18.54
C LEU A 181 -11.08 17.50 18.93
N ASN A 182 -11.36 17.68 20.22
CA ASN A 182 -12.28 18.69 20.74
C ASN A 182 -13.66 18.63 20.06
N MET A 183 -14.23 17.42 19.97
CA MET A 183 -15.53 17.14 19.35
C MET A 183 -16.49 16.48 20.33
N TYR A 184 -17.78 16.47 20.02
CA TYR A 184 -18.77 15.77 20.83
C TYR A 184 -18.65 14.25 20.68
N ASP A 185 -18.75 13.50 21.76
CA ASP A 185 -18.74 12.03 21.82
C ASP A 185 -19.70 11.41 20.79
N SER A 186 -20.95 11.92 20.76
CA SER A 186 -21.97 11.45 19.84
C SER A 186 -21.63 11.64 18.37
N THR A 187 -20.86 12.69 18.05
CA THR A 187 -20.38 12.96 16.69
C THR A 187 -19.32 11.96 16.29
N ILE A 188 -18.33 11.71 17.15
CA ILE A 188 -17.27 10.73 16.89
C ILE A 188 -17.86 9.32 16.81
N TRP A 189 -18.76 8.94 17.71
CA TRP A 189 -19.44 7.64 17.67
C TRP A 189 -20.14 7.38 16.31
N LYS A 190 -20.93 8.36 15.84
CA LYS A 190 -21.59 8.28 14.52
C LYS A 190 -20.59 8.16 13.37
N LYS A 191 -19.48 8.91 13.42
CA LYS A 191 -18.44 8.87 12.41
C LYS A 191 -17.71 7.53 12.39
N LEU A 192 -17.34 6.97 13.56
CA LEU A 192 -16.70 5.65 13.66
C LEU A 192 -17.60 4.54 13.10
N ASN A 193 -18.91 4.57 13.46
CA ASN A 193 -19.87 3.61 12.89
C ASN A 193 -19.98 3.71 11.36
N ARG A 194 -19.98 4.93 10.82
CA ARG A 194 -20.00 5.13 9.37
C ARG A 194 -18.70 4.66 8.69
N LEU A 195 -17.56 4.95 9.30
CA LEU A 195 -16.24 4.55 8.80
C LEU A 195 -16.05 3.03 8.86
N ASP A 196 -16.71 2.38 9.85
CA ASP A 196 -16.67 0.94 10.06
C ASP A 196 -15.23 0.41 10.03
N ILE A 197 -14.38 1.02 10.86
CA ILE A 197 -12.94 0.72 10.93
C ILE A 197 -12.71 -0.71 11.44
N GLU A 198 -13.61 -1.26 12.24
CA GLU A 198 -13.54 -2.66 12.70
C GLU A 198 -13.54 -3.64 11.51
N THR A 199 -14.39 -3.42 10.51
CA THR A 199 -14.38 -4.24 9.29
C THR A 199 -13.04 -4.14 8.56
N TYR A 200 -12.43 -2.96 8.49
CA TYR A 200 -11.08 -2.80 7.94
C TYR A 200 -10.06 -3.64 8.70
N ILE A 201 -10.05 -3.56 10.03
CA ILE A 201 -9.13 -4.32 10.89
C ILE A 201 -9.33 -5.82 10.69
N ASN A 202 -10.58 -6.28 10.62
CA ASN A 202 -10.90 -7.69 10.42
C ASN A 202 -10.44 -8.20 9.04
N ILE A 203 -10.63 -7.43 7.96
CA ILE A 203 -10.14 -7.78 6.64
C ILE A 203 -8.60 -7.88 6.65
N LYS A 204 -7.92 -6.89 7.22
CA LYS A 204 -6.46 -6.89 7.35
C LYS A 204 -5.98 -8.12 8.13
N ARG A 205 -6.63 -8.42 9.25
CA ARG A 205 -6.31 -9.58 10.08
C ARG A 205 -6.53 -10.92 9.35
N LEU A 206 -7.59 -11.04 8.53
CA LEU A 206 -7.80 -12.22 7.70
C LEU A 206 -6.66 -12.39 6.68
N ILE A 207 -6.21 -11.31 6.05
CA ILE A 207 -5.05 -11.35 5.15
C ILE A 207 -3.80 -11.79 5.92
N GLU A 208 -3.56 -11.26 7.09
CA GLU A 208 -2.42 -11.62 7.94
C GLU A 208 -2.45 -13.10 8.34
N LEU A 209 -3.58 -13.63 8.78
CA LEU A 209 -3.73 -15.02 9.19
C LEU A 209 -3.48 -16.03 8.07
N ASP A 210 -3.81 -15.67 6.83
CA ASP A 210 -3.71 -16.58 5.68
C ASP A 210 -2.37 -16.51 4.94
N PHE A 211 -1.64 -15.40 5.07
CA PHE A 211 -0.51 -15.11 4.20
C PHE A 211 0.81 -14.72 4.95
N TYR A 212 0.79 -14.69 6.31
CA TYR A 212 1.98 -14.48 7.15
C TYR A 212 2.58 -15.77 7.73
#